data_20d85e3d30630236902b7b98291c96c6
#
_entry.id   20d85e3d30630236902b7b98291c96c6
#
_cell.length_a   1.000
_cell.length_b   1.000
_cell.length_c   1.000
_cell.angle_alpha   90.00
_cell.angle_beta   90.00
_cell.angle_gamma   90.00
#
_symmetry.space_group_name_H-M   'P 1'
#
loop_
_entity.id
_entity.type
_entity.pdbx_description
1 polymer ?
#
loop_
_entity_poly.entity_id
_entity_poly.type
_entity_poly.pdbx_seq_one_letter_code
_entity_poly.pdbx_strand_id
1 'polypeptide(L)'
;MNETPGQQPAFVSLLGSHIQRYLQFKRATGNRYREEERELGVLDRFLASRLTASDPLIDEKIIQGYLSKNSALSQKTKQTRLSLLRQLCLFIAQEEPRTAIPPSRFLGIRRNLFIPRIFTRAEARLFLQACACLSKGRSSPLRGMVHGTALMLLYLTGLRLGEALSLNLEDVDLIQGVLKIRQGKFGKSRLVPMAPDLTYRMRQCRRFVERFVGLRPSSGCFFPGPKGARCTKHALRYSFRKVLTAASIPWLGVGKGPRLHDLRHSFAVHRMILWYEQGADLGSKLPLLATYLGHVSLSSSQHYLRLTEDLLGEITRRYQSRFGHLIT
;
A
#
# COMPACT_ATOMS: atom_id res chain seq x y z
N MET A 1 20.28 -9.57 18.63
CA MET A 1 19.58 -9.08 19.84
C MET A 1 18.13 -9.48 19.70
N ASN A 2 17.70 -10.35 20.60
CA ASN A 2 16.38 -10.97 20.63
C ASN A 2 15.31 -9.87 20.74
N GLU A 3 14.42 -9.78 19.74
CA GLU A 3 13.13 -9.14 19.95
C GLU A 3 12.42 -9.96 21.03
N THR A 4 12.27 -9.37 22.20
CA THR A 4 11.38 -9.87 23.25
C THR A 4 10.03 -10.12 22.58
N PRO A 5 9.40 -11.29 22.70
CA PRO A 5 8.06 -11.52 22.18
C PRO A 5 7.15 -10.49 22.86
N GLY A 6 6.71 -9.49 22.09
CA GLY A 6 5.80 -8.46 22.57
C GLY A 6 4.62 -9.15 23.24
N GLN A 7 4.36 -8.78 24.48
CA GLN A 7 3.19 -9.22 25.23
C GLN A 7 1.98 -9.11 24.29
N GLN A 8 1.38 -10.25 23.97
CA GLN A 8 0.14 -10.29 23.20
C GLN A 8 -0.87 -9.43 23.98
N PRO A 9 -1.59 -8.51 23.35
CA PRO A 9 -2.59 -7.72 24.05
C PRO A 9 -3.56 -8.70 24.71
N ALA A 10 -3.62 -8.68 26.02
CA ALA A 10 -4.57 -9.49 26.76
C ALA A 10 -5.96 -8.94 26.43
N PHE A 11 -6.77 -9.72 25.70
CA PHE A 11 -8.18 -9.41 25.46
C PHE A 11 -8.92 -9.62 26.79
N VAL A 12 -9.78 -8.66 27.14
CA VAL A 12 -10.37 -8.58 28.50
C VAL A 12 -11.85 -8.99 28.54
N SER A 13 -12.50 -9.12 27.38
CA SER A 13 -13.90 -9.56 27.31
C SER A 13 -14.04 -11.08 27.54
N LEU A 14 -15.23 -11.54 27.84
CA LEU A 14 -15.57 -12.96 27.94
C LEU A 14 -15.25 -13.75 26.65
N LEU A 15 -15.20 -13.07 25.50
CA LEU A 15 -14.81 -13.64 24.23
C LEU A 15 -13.32 -13.48 23.90
N GLY A 16 -12.50 -13.01 24.86
CA GLY A 16 -11.07 -12.77 24.66
C GLY A 16 -10.31 -14.01 24.17
N SER A 17 -10.63 -15.18 24.73
CA SER A 17 -10.06 -16.47 24.29
C SER A 17 -10.43 -16.83 22.83
N HIS A 18 -11.64 -16.56 22.41
CA HIS A 18 -12.10 -16.77 21.03
C HIS A 18 -11.40 -15.82 20.06
N ILE A 19 -11.23 -14.54 20.45
CA ILE A 19 -10.50 -13.55 19.66
C ILE A 19 -9.03 -13.98 19.48
N GLN A 20 -8.41 -14.49 20.53
CA GLN A 20 -7.02 -14.97 20.48
C GLN A 20 -6.87 -16.19 19.56
N ARG A 21 -7.79 -17.18 19.66
CA ARG A 21 -7.81 -18.35 18.77
C ARG A 21 -8.07 -17.95 17.31
N TYR A 22 -8.98 -17.02 17.08
CA TYR A 22 -9.25 -16.48 15.76
C TYR A 22 -8.00 -15.83 15.14
N LEU A 23 -7.24 -15.02 15.91
CA LEU A 23 -5.98 -14.42 15.45
C LEU A 23 -4.93 -15.49 15.14
N GLN A 24 -4.80 -16.52 15.98
CA GLN A 24 -3.88 -17.63 15.74
C GLN A 24 -4.24 -18.36 14.43
N PHE A 25 -5.51 -18.68 14.23
CA PHE A 25 -6.02 -19.28 13.00
C PHE A 25 -5.69 -18.43 11.76
N LYS A 26 -5.99 -17.12 11.80
CA LYS A 26 -5.68 -16.20 10.67
C LYS A 26 -4.17 -16.07 10.42
N ARG A 27 -3.35 -16.14 11.44
CA ARG A 27 -1.89 -16.09 11.30
C ARG A 27 -1.34 -17.40 10.72
N ALA A 28 -1.88 -18.54 11.14
CA ALA A 28 -1.55 -19.85 10.58
C ALA A 28 -1.87 -19.96 9.08
N THR A 29 -2.92 -19.25 8.60
CA THR A 29 -3.25 -19.15 7.17
C THR A 29 -2.39 -18.12 6.40
N GLY A 30 -1.28 -17.66 6.97
CA GLY A 30 -0.32 -16.76 6.30
C GLY A 30 -0.65 -15.27 6.38
N ASN A 31 -1.65 -14.87 7.15
CA ASN A 31 -2.02 -13.47 7.34
C ASN A 31 -1.26 -12.87 8.53
N ARG A 32 -0.70 -11.66 8.36
CA ARG A 32 -0.02 -10.97 9.48
C ARG A 32 -0.97 -10.43 10.54
N TYR A 33 -2.16 -10.01 10.15
CA TYR A 33 -3.28 -9.56 10.99
C TYR A 33 -2.90 -8.55 12.10
N ARG A 34 -1.94 -7.66 11.85
CA ARG A 34 -1.48 -6.67 12.86
C ARG A 34 -2.45 -5.49 13.02
N GLU A 35 -3.02 -5.00 11.93
CA GLU A 35 -3.98 -3.89 11.97
C GLU A 35 -5.34 -4.42 12.46
N GLU A 36 -5.73 -5.60 12.01
CA GLU A 36 -6.94 -6.31 12.45
C GLU A 36 -6.90 -6.64 13.95
N GLU A 37 -5.75 -7.01 14.48
CA GLU A 37 -5.55 -7.24 15.93
C GLU A 37 -5.84 -5.97 16.74
N ARG A 38 -5.39 -4.80 16.28
CA ARG A 38 -5.71 -3.51 16.93
C ARG A 38 -7.21 -3.22 16.90
N GLU A 39 -7.86 -3.47 15.77
CA GLU A 39 -9.31 -3.28 15.62
C GLU A 39 -10.09 -4.30 16.48
N LEU A 40 -9.62 -5.55 16.58
CA LEU A 40 -10.17 -6.54 17.50
C LEU A 40 -10.00 -6.11 18.96
N GLY A 41 -8.91 -5.46 19.34
CA GLY A 41 -8.75 -4.88 20.66
C GLY A 41 -9.74 -3.73 20.96
N VAL A 42 -10.16 -2.97 19.93
CA VAL A 42 -11.23 -1.97 20.08
C VAL A 42 -12.58 -2.66 20.26
N LEU A 43 -12.84 -3.73 19.49
CA LEU A 43 -14.04 -4.54 19.63
C LEU A 43 -14.11 -5.23 20.99
N ASP A 44 -13.02 -5.82 21.45
CA ASP A 44 -12.91 -6.51 22.74
C ASP A 44 -13.28 -5.61 23.91
N ARG A 45 -12.74 -4.38 23.96
CA ARG A 45 -13.12 -3.39 24.99
C ARG A 45 -14.59 -2.99 24.93
N PHE A 46 -15.19 -2.98 23.74
CA PHE A 46 -16.61 -2.76 23.61
C PHE A 46 -17.41 -3.96 24.15
N LEU A 47 -17.02 -5.18 23.80
CA LEU A 47 -17.65 -6.40 24.28
C LEU A 47 -17.52 -6.56 25.79
N ALA A 48 -16.37 -6.24 26.37
CA ALA A 48 -16.16 -6.27 27.82
C ALA A 48 -17.15 -5.36 28.59
N SER A 49 -17.64 -4.28 27.96
CA SER A 49 -18.66 -3.41 28.57
C SER A 49 -20.10 -3.84 28.34
N ARG A 50 -20.35 -4.94 27.60
CA ARG A 50 -21.69 -5.35 27.18
C ARG A 50 -22.02 -6.80 27.51
N LEU A 51 -21.02 -7.68 27.46
CA LEU A 51 -21.20 -9.09 27.77
C LEU A 51 -21.18 -9.31 29.29
N THR A 52 -22.07 -10.19 29.74
CA THR A 52 -22.14 -10.64 31.13
C THR A 52 -22.02 -12.14 31.20
N ALA A 53 -21.68 -12.69 32.36
CA ALA A 53 -21.58 -14.13 32.54
C ALA A 53 -22.92 -14.87 32.26
N SER A 54 -24.05 -14.19 32.44
CA SER A 54 -25.38 -14.70 32.12
C SER A 54 -25.72 -14.61 30.63
N ASP A 55 -25.07 -13.71 29.88
CA ASP A 55 -25.23 -13.55 28.43
C ASP A 55 -23.89 -13.29 27.74
N PRO A 56 -23.08 -14.36 27.53
CA PRO A 56 -21.73 -14.24 27.03
C PRO A 56 -21.63 -14.18 25.49
N LEU A 57 -22.78 -14.16 24.77
CA LEU A 57 -22.81 -14.27 23.32
C LEU A 57 -23.03 -12.92 22.64
N ILE A 58 -22.57 -12.81 21.39
CA ILE A 58 -22.86 -11.65 20.55
C ILE A 58 -24.25 -11.84 19.96
N ASP A 59 -25.19 -11.02 20.41
CA ASP A 59 -26.55 -10.92 19.89
C ASP A 59 -26.70 -9.76 18.90
N GLU A 60 -27.91 -9.61 18.36
CA GLU A 60 -28.21 -8.54 17.39
C GLU A 60 -28.16 -7.14 18.04
N LYS A 61 -28.50 -7.01 19.33
CA LYS A 61 -28.43 -5.74 20.07
C LYS A 61 -26.99 -5.27 20.26
N ILE A 62 -26.08 -6.20 20.55
CA ILE A 62 -24.65 -5.93 20.66
C ILE A 62 -24.09 -5.47 19.30
N ILE A 63 -24.47 -6.13 18.20
CA ILE A 63 -24.10 -5.73 16.84
C ILE A 63 -24.57 -4.31 16.54
N GLN A 64 -25.84 -4.00 16.80
CA GLN A 64 -26.41 -2.66 16.59
C GLN A 64 -25.71 -1.60 17.45
N GLY A 65 -25.46 -1.91 18.72
CA GLY A 65 -24.74 -1.02 19.63
C GLY A 65 -23.31 -0.72 19.17
N TYR A 66 -22.60 -1.73 18.63
CA TYR A 66 -21.26 -1.53 18.07
C TYR A 66 -21.28 -0.66 16.80
N LEU A 67 -22.26 -0.86 15.93
CA LEU A 67 -22.46 -0.05 14.72
C LEU A 67 -22.80 1.41 15.07
N SER A 68 -23.68 1.63 16.05
CA SER A 68 -24.07 2.96 16.51
C SER A 68 -22.89 3.72 17.12
N LYS A 69 -22.08 3.07 17.96
CA LYS A 69 -20.85 3.65 18.53
C LYS A 69 -19.86 4.10 17.43
N ASN A 70 -19.88 3.45 16.29
CA ASN A 70 -19.01 3.75 15.16
C ASN A 70 -19.65 4.69 14.13
N SER A 71 -20.80 5.32 14.43
CA SER A 71 -21.58 6.14 13.49
C SER A 71 -20.81 7.34 12.92
N ALA A 72 -19.92 7.96 13.69
CA ALA A 72 -19.08 9.09 13.26
C ALA A 72 -17.91 8.71 12.34
N LEU A 73 -17.59 7.42 12.19
CA LEU A 73 -16.47 6.96 11.37
C LEU A 73 -16.80 7.01 9.87
N SER A 74 -15.73 7.06 9.04
CA SER A 74 -15.90 6.96 7.60
C SER A 74 -16.59 5.65 7.20
N GLN A 75 -17.36 5.64 6.11
CA GLN A 75 -18.05 4.46 5.61
C GLN A 75 -17.10 3.28 5.38
N LYS A 76 -15.90 3.56 4.86
CA LYS A 76 -14.87 2.54 4.64
C LYS A 76 -14.41 1.91 5.95
N THR A 77 -14.21 2.70 7.00
CA THR A 77 -13.82 2.20 8.33
C THR A 77 -14.94 1.36 8.94
N LYS A 78 -16.19 1.82 8.82
CA LYS A 78 -17.38 1.05 9.27
C LYS A 78 -17.44 -0.31 8.59
N GLN A 79 -17.28 -0.35 7.26
CA GLN A 79 -17.26 -1.61 6.49
C GLN A 79 -16.13 -2.54 6.92
N THR A 80 -14.92 -2.00 7.14
CA THR A 80 -13.79 -2.81 7.60
C THR A 80 -14.06 -3.42 8.97
N ARG A 81 -14.59 -2.63 9.92
CA ARG A 81 -14.95 -3.10 11.26
C ARG A 81 -16.08 -4.11 11.24
N LEU A 82 -17.11 -3.87 10.43
CA LEU A 82 -18.23 -4.80 10.27
C LEU A 82 -17.77 -6.12 9.64
N SER A 83 -16.91 -6.05 8.62
CA SER A 83 -16.34 -7.25 8.01
C SER A 83 -15.53 -8.06 9.00
N LEU A 84 -14.74 -7.40 9.85
CA LEU A 84 -13.95 -8.06 10.89
C LEU A 84 -14.83 -8.69 11.96
N LEU A 85 -15.82 -7.95 12.46
CA LEU A 85 -16.82 -8.48 13.39
C LEU A 85 -17.54 -9.71 12.81
N ARG A 86 -18.02 -9.61 11.56
CA ARG A 86 -18.68 -10.73 10.88
C ARG A 86 -17.78 -11.96 10.78
N GLN A 87 -16.51 -11.79 10.42
CA GLN A 87 -15.56 -12.90 10.32
C GLN A 87 -15.30 -13.54 11.69
N LEU A 88 -15.24 -12.74 12.76
CA LEU A 88 -15.13 -13.23 14.13
C LEU A 88 -16.40 -14.00 14.55
N CYS A 89 -17.60 -13.44 14.31
CA CYS A 89 -18.87 -14.12 14.62
C CYS A 89 -18.99 -15.46 13.86
N LEU A 90 -18.60 -15.51 12.58
CA LEU A 90 -18.58 -16.76 11.80
C LEU A 90 -17.61 -17.80 12.40
N PHE A 91 -16.51 -17.36 12.97
CA PHE A 91 -15.56 -18.26 13.64
C PHE A 91 -16.12 -18.76 14.97
N ILE A 92 -16.72 -17.88 15.78
CA ILE A 92 -17.31 -18.25 17.07
C ILE A 92 -18.54 -19.15 16.85
N ALA A 93 -19.37 -18.89 15.84
CA ALA A 93 -20.58 -19.67 15.55
C ALA A 93 -20.31 -21.14 15.22
N GLN A 94 -19.08 -21.53 14.92
CA GLN A 94 -18.70 -22.94 14.76
C GLN A 94 -18.78 -23.73 16.07
N GLU A 95 -18.54 -23.07 17.21
CA GLU A 95 -18.61 -23.65 18.55
C GLU A 95 -19.89 -23.22 19.28
N GLU A 96 -20.33 -21.98 19.05
CA GLU A 96 -21.52 -21.37 19.68
C GLU A 96 -22.55 -20.93 18.60
N PRO A 97 -23.39 -21.85 18.10
CA PRO A 97 -24.31 -21.59 16.99
C PRO A 97 -25.33 -20.46 17.23
N ARG A 98 -25.57 -20.10 18.49
CA ARG A 98 -26.47 -18.98 18.87
C ARG A 98 -25.85 -17.62 18.62
N THR A 99 -24.55 -17.52 18.27
CA THR A 99 -23.88 -16.25 17.95
C THR A 99 -24.53 -15.59 16.75
N ALA A 100 -25.01 -14.37 16.90
CA ALA A 100 -25.59 -13.59 15.80
C ALA A 100 -24.50 -13.21 14.78
N ILE A 101 -24.80 -13.41 13.49
CA ILE A 101 -23.89 -13.09 12.39
C ILE A 101 -24.37 -11.84 11.69
N PRO A 102 -23.59 -10.72 11.73
CA PRO A 102 -23.97 -9.51 11.02
C PRO A 102 -24.16 -9.78 9.51
N PRO A 103 -25.25 -9.31 8.88
CA PRO A 103 -25.47 -9.48 7.46
C PRO A 103 -24.38 -8.80 6.61
N SER A 104 -24.00 -9.41 5.50
CA SER A 104 -22.92 -8.92 4.64
C SER A 104 -23.17 -7.53 4.02
N ARG A 105 -24.45 -7.12 3.94
CA ARG A 105 -24.91 -5.85 3.33
C ARG A 105 -25.48 -4.85 4.33
N PHE A 106 -25.11 -4.93 5.58
CA PHE A 106 -25.67 -4.09 6.64
C PHE A 106 -25.45 -2.58 6.43
N LEU A 107 -24.42 -2.19 5.70
CA LEU A 107 -24.19 -0.81 5.30
C LEU A 107 -24.38 -0.74 3.80
N GLY A 108 -25.41 -0.05 3.33
CA GLY A 108 -25.66 0.19 1.91
C GLY A 108 -24.37 0.64 1.23
N ILE A 109 -23.77 -0.23 0.43
CA ILE A 109 -22.45 0.00 -0.17
C ILE A 109 -22.67 0.88 -1.39
N ARG A 110 -22.59 2.19 -1.24
CA ARG A 110 -22.12 3.00 -2.36
C ARG A 110 -20.65 2.64 -2.55
N ARG A 111 -20.36 1.76 -3.50
CA ARG A 111 -19.00 1.61 -4.00
C ARG A 111 -18.60 2.95 -4.62
N ASN A 112 -18.07 3.86 -3.82
CA ASN A 112 -17.30 4.95 -4.36
C ASN A 112 -16.11 4.30 -5.07
N LEU A 113 -16.24 4.07 -6.35
CA LEU A 113 -15.16 3.61 -7.22
C LEU A 113 -14.07 4.66 -7.09
N PHE A 114 -13.06 4.34 -6.30
CA PHE A 114 -11.91 5.20 -6.18
C PHE A 114 -11.19 5.21 -7.53
N ILE A 115 -11.19 6.34 -8.22
CA ILE A 115 -10.42 6.54 -9.44
C ILE A 115 -9.02 7.02 -9.02
N PRO A 116 -7.97 6.23 -9.27
CA PRO A 116 -6.60 6.64 -8.96
C PRO A 116 -6.20 7.83 -9.86
N ARG A 117 -5.44 8.76 -9.32
CA ARG A 117 -4.83 9.79 -10.14
C ARG A 117 -3.65 9.20 -10.91
N ILE A 118 -3.70 9.30 -12.24
CA ILE A 118 -2.57 8.96 -13.11
C ILE A 118 -1.81 10.25 -13.41
N PHE A 119 -0.51 10.25 -13.18
CA PHE A 119 0.36 11.36 -13.56
C PHE A 119 0.50 11.39 -15.08
N THR A 120 0.45 12.58 -15.68
CA THR A 120 0.82 12.72 -17.08
C THR A 120 2.32 12.46 -17.27
N ARG A 121 2.77 12.22 -18.51
CA ARG A 121 4.23 12.06 -18.79
C ARG A 121 5.02 13.32 -18.42
N ALA A 122 4.44 14.50 -18.63
CA ALA A 122 5.04 15.77 -18.24
C ALA A 122 5.16 15.90 -16.71
N GLU A 123 4.07 15.64 -15.97
CA GLU A 123 4.08 15.62 -14.51
C GLU A 123 5.07 14.60 -13.96
N ALA A 124 5.15 13.42 -14.54
CA ALA A 124 6.10 12.38 -14.13
C ALA A 124 7.56 12.82 -14.32
N ARG A 125 7.86 13.51 -15.42
CA ARG A 125 9.20 14.09 -15.67
C ARG A 125 9.54 15.14 -14.61
N LEU A 126 8.64 16.09 -14.36
CA LEU A 126 8.83 17.13 -13.33
C LEU A 126 8.96 16.51 -11.93
N PHE A 127 8.16 15.49 -11.63
CA PHE A 127 8.24 14.75 -10.38
C PHE A 127 9.61 14.10 -10.17
N LEU A 128 10.16 13.42 -11.19
CA LEU A 128 11.47 12.79 -11.12
C LEU A 128 12.60 13.84 -10.97
N GLN A 129 12.51 14.98 -11.65
CA GLN A 129 13.43 16.10 -11.48
C GLN A 129 13.38 16.67 -10.05
N ALA A 130 12.17 16.90 -9.53
CA ALA A 130 11.99 17.37 -8.16
C ALA A 130 12.49 16.36 -7.12
N CYS A 131 12.37 15.04 -7.38
CA CYS A 131 12.96 14.00 -6.54
C CYS A 131 14.50 14.08 -6.52
N ALA A 132 15.13 14.36 -7.67
CA ALA A 132 16.58 14.49 -7.77
C ALA A 132 17.10 15.71 -7.00
N CYS A 133 16.34 16.80 -7.01
CA CYS A 133 16.66 18.08 -6.39
C CYS A 133 16.12 18.24 -4.97
N LEU A 134 15.53 17.19 -4.38
CA LEU A 134 14.95 17.28 -3.04
C LEU A 134 16.01 17.72 -2.02
N SER A 135 15.77 18.85 -1.38
CA SER A 135 16.71 19.48 -0.47
C SER A 135 16.99 18.66 0.79
N LYS A 136 18.20 18.81 1.31
CA LYS A 136 18.58 18.34 2.65
C LYS A 136 17.69 19.06 3.69
N GLY A 137 17.19 18.34 4.68
CA GLY A 137 16.54 18.99 5.81
C GLY A 137 17.57 19.45 6.85
N ARG A 138 17.33 20.57 7.55
CA ARG A 138 18.25 21.05 8.62
C ARG A 138 18.55 19.92 9.64
N SER A 139 17.55 19.14 10.02
CA SER A 139 17.66 18.04 11.01
C SER A 139 17.91 16.66 10.39
N SER A 140 18.06 16.55 9.06
CA SER A 140 18.24 15.25 8.39
C SER A 140 19.00 15.41 7.07
N PRO A 141 20.33 15.32 7.10
CA PRO A 141 21.16 15.45 5.90
C PRO A 141 20.90 14.35 4.86
N LEU A 142 20.43 13.17 5.31
CA LEU A 142 20.09 12.03 4.44
C LEU A 142 18.80 12.23 3.66
N ARG A 143 17.89 13.11 4.10
CA ARG A 143 16.52 13.22 3.55
C ARG A 143 16.50 13.38 2.04
N GLY A 144 17.24 14.33 1.50
CA GLY A 144 17.23 14.62 0.07
C GLY A 144 17.55 13.38 -0.76
N MET A 145 18.69 12.77 -0.50
CA MET A 145 19.16 11.59 -1.24
C MET A 145 18.28 10.37 -0.98
N VAL A 146 18.01 10.02 0.27
CA VAL A 146 17.28 8.79 0.64
C VAL A 146 15.81 8.87 0.19
N HIS A 147 15.12 9.97 0.55
CA HIS A 147 13.69 10.09 0.21
C HIS A 147 13.48 10.34 -1.29
N GLY A 148 14.33 11.14 -1.93
CA GLY A 148 14.27 11.35 -3.37
C GLY A 148 14.45 10.05 -4.14
N THR A 149 15.46 9.25 -3.78
CA THR A 149 15.70 7.94 -4.41
C THR A 149 14.55 6.95 -4.12
N ALA A 150 14.00 6.92 -2.90
CA ALA A 150 12.87 6.07 -2.57
C ALA A 150 11.60 6.44 -3.36
N LEU A 151 11.35 7.73 -3.60
CA LEU A 151 10.23 8.21 -4.41
C LEU A 151 10.42 7.87 -5.90
N MET A 152 11.64 8.03 -6.44
CA MET A 152 11.97 7.57 -7.79
C MET A 152 11.76 6.06 -7.94
N LEU A 153 12.25 5.28 -6.98
CA LEU A 153 12.06 3.82 -6.96
C LEU A 153 10.58 3.44 -7.02
N LEU A 154 9.73 4.08 -6.21
CA LEU A 154 8.29 3.81 -6.20
C LEU A 154 7.64 4.07 -7.55
N TYR A 155 7.99 5.17 -8.22
CA TYR A 155 7.43 5.48 -9.53
C TYR A 155 8.01 4.57 -10.63
N LEU A 156 9.32 4.35 -10.66
CA LEU A 156 10.00 3.64 -11.76
C LEU A 156 9.85 2.12 -11.69
N THR A 157 9.43 1.56 -10.54
CA THR A 157 9.21 0.11 -10.35
C THR A 157 7.78 -0.25 -9.98
N GLY A 158 6.95 0.71 -9.63
CA GLY A 158 5.60 0.44 -9.14
C GLY A 158 5.54 -0.37 -7.84
N LEU A 159 6.60 -0.44 -7.05
CA LEU A 159 6.61 -1.13 -5.76
C LEU A 159 5.57 -0.55 -4.80
N ARG A 160 5.04 -1.39 -3.89
CA ARG A 160 4.26 -0.89 -2.76
C ARG A 160 5.17 -0.12 -1.80
N LEU A 161 4.65 0.94 -1.17
CA LEU A 161 5.39 1.73 -0.19
C LEU A 161 6.05 0.86 0.90
N GLY A 162 5.32 -0.13 1.40
CA GLY A 162 5.85 -1.05 2.40
C GLY A 162 7.00 -1.91 1.87
N GLU A 163 6.89 -2.40 0.63
CA GLU A 163 7.94 -3.19 -0.02
C GLU A 163 9.22 -2.37 -0.19
N ALA A 164 9.12 -1.16 -0.74
CA ALA A 164 10.27 -0.29 -0.94
C ALA A 164 10.97 0.07 0.38
N LEU A 165 10.21 0.43 1.42
CA LEU A 165 10.79 0.79 2.72
C LEU A 165 11.30 -0.43 3.51
N SER A 166 10.87 -1.65 3.19
CA SER A 166 11.35 -2.88 3.85
C SER A 166 12.64 -3.43 3.26
N LEU A 167 13.13 -2.90 2.13
CA LEU A 167 14.37 -3.35 1.51
C LEU A 167 15.55 -3.26 2.48
N ASN A 168 16.31 -4.34 2.57
CA ASN A 168 17.62 -4.40 3.21
C ASN A 168 18.73 -4.26 2.15
N LEU A 169 19.97 -4.09 2.58
CA LEU A 169 21.12 -4.00 1.67
C LEU A 169 21.28 -5.28 0.84
N GLU A 170 21.07 -6.44 1.43
CA GLU A 170 21.12 -7.75 0.78
C GLU A 170 19.97 -8.01 -0.23
N ASP A 171 18.92 -7.21 -0.19
CA ASP A 171 17.79 -7.31 -1.11
C ASP A 171 18.02 -6.51 -2.41
N VAL A 172 19.11 -5.75 -2.49
CA VAL A 172 19.39 -4.83 -3.59
C VAL A 172 20.69 -5.21 -4.27
N ASP A 173 20.58 -5.97 -5.36
CA ASP A 173 21.72 -6.27 -6.22
C ASP A 173 21.96 -5.09 -7.17
N LEU A 174 22.98 -4.29 -6.84
CA LEU A 174 23.38 -3.14 -7.66
C LEU A 174 24.28 -3.51 -8.82
N ILE A 175 24.78 -4.75 -8.93
CA ILE A 175 25.56 -5.26 -10.04
C ILE A 175 24.61 -5.67 -11.14
N GLN A 176 23.69 -6.57 -10.82
CA GLN A 176 22.69 -7.08 -11.76
C GLN A 176 21.50 -6.14 -11.97
N GLY A 177 21.35 -5.09 -11.15
CA GLY A 177 20.20 -4.18 -11.22
C GLY A 177 18.88 -4.85 -10.83
N VAL A 178 18.88 -5.70 -9.80
CA VAL A 178 17.70 -6.48 -9.40
C VAL A 178 17.38 -6.27 -7.92
N LEU A 179 16.09 -6.14 -7.61
CA LEU A 179 15.57 -6.13 -6.25
C LEU A 179 14.91 -7.46 -5.90
N LYS A 180 15.22 -7.99 -4.72
CA LYS A 180 14.55 -9.14 -4.15
C LYS A 180 13.47 -8.68 -3.18
N ILE A 181 12.20 -8.75 -3.60
CA ILE A 181 11.08 -8.39 -2.74
C ILE A 181 10.68 -9.62 -1.95
N ARG A 182 11.00 -9.62 -0.65
CA ARG A 182 10.68 -10.71 0.27
C ARG A 182 9.27 -10.53 0.83
N GLN A 183 8.56 -11.62 1.04
CA GLN A 183 7.29 -11.65 1.76
C GLN A 183 6.31 -10.53 1.33
N GLY A 184 6.07 -10.40 0.02
CA GLY A 184 4.99 -9.56 -0.49
C GLY A 184 3.64 -9.93 0.13
N LYS A 185 2.57 -9.32 -0.32
CA LYS A 185 1.21 -9.69 0.11
C LYS A 185 1.01 -11.20 -0.13
N PHE A 186 0.60 -11.95 0.89
CA PHE A 186 0.48 -13.43 0.93
C PHE A 186 1.82 -14.22 0.89
N GLY A 187 2.91 -13.65 1.42
CA GLY A 187 4.17 -14.37 1.61
C GLY A 187 4.99 -14.65 0.34
N LYS A 188 4.49 -14.27 -0.86
CA LYS A 188 5.19 -14.51 -2.13
C LYS A 188 6.36 -13.56 -2.30
N SER A 189 7.53 -14.11 -2.63
CA SER A 189 8.72 -13.34 -3.03
C SER A 189 8.79 -13.19 -4.53
N ARG A 190 9.41 -12.10 -5.02
CA ARG A 190 9.64 -11.89 -6.45
C ARG A 190 10.90 -11.07 -6.68
N LEU A 191 11.47 -11.21 -7.87
CA LEU A 191 12.54 -10.36 -8.37
C LEU A 191 11.93 -9.21 -9.19
N VAL A 192 12.51 -8.02 -9.04
CA VAL A 192 12.09 -6.81 -9.75
C VAL A 192 13.32 -6.19 -10.39
N PRO A 193 13.49 -6.29 -11.72
CA PRO A 193 14.60 -5.64 -12.43
C PRO A 193 14.43 -4.12 -12.41
N MET A 194 15.55 -3.42 -12.30
CA MET A 194 15.64 -1.97 -12.35
C MET A 194 16.30 -1.53 -13.67
N ALA A 195 15.85 -0.40 -14.21
CA ALA A 195 16.55 0.25 -15.32
C ALA A 195 17.96 0.71 -14.89
N PRO A 196 18.93 0.82 -15.83
CA PRO A 196 20.29 1.23 -15.53
C PRO A 196 20.41 2.57 -14.77
N ASP A 197 19.62 3.57 -15.15
CA ASP A 197 19.60 4.89 -14.51
C ASP A 197 19.13 4.83 -13.06
N LEU A 198 18.10 4.01 -12.78
CA LEU A 198 17.63 3.80 -11.42
C LEU A 198 18.69 3.03 -10.61
N THR A 199 19.32 2.01 -11.18
CA THR A 199 20.39 1.25 -10.54
C THR A 199 21.58 2.17 -10.18
N TYR A 200 21.95 3.06 -11.10
CA TYR A 200 22.97 4.08 -10.84
C TYR A 200 22.57 5.01 -9.69
N ARG A 201 21.33 5.51 -9.69
CA ARG A 201 20.81 6.35 -8.59
C ARG A 201 20.80 5.63 -7.25
N MET A 202 20.40 4.35 -7.23
CA MET A 202 20.44 3.51 -6.03
C MET A 202 21.85 3.32 -5.51
N ARG A 203 22.82 3.12 -6.41
CA ARG A 203 24.27 3.05 -6.06
C ARG A 203 24.78 4.35 -5.45
N GLN A 204 24.43 5.48 -6.03
CA GLN A 204 24.76 6.79 -5.47
C GLN A 204 24.16 6.98 -4.06
N CYS A 205 22.88 6.58 -3.89
CA CYS A 205 22.22 6.68 -2.60
C CYS A 205 22.92 5.81 -1.55
N ARG A 206 23.29 4.57 -1.87
CA ARG A 206 24.04 3.69 -0.98
C ARG A 206 25.36 4.29 -0.55
N ARG A 207 26.19 4.74 -1.50
CA ARG A 207 27.48 5.39 -1.23
C ARG A 207 27.33 6.64 -0.38
N PHE A 208 26.32 7.46 -0.65
CA PHE A 208 26.04 8.66 0.12
C PHE A 208 25.69 8.33 1.57
N VAL A 209 24.81 7.33 1.78
CA VAL A 209 24.43 6.89 3.13
C VAL A 209 25.63 6.31 3.89
N GLU A 210 26.46 5.48 3.24
CA GLU A 210 27.65 4.88 3.85
C GLU A 210 28.66 5.92 4.33
N ARG A 211 28.79 7.05 3.63
CA ARG A 211 29.65 8.17 4.07
C ARG A 211 29.13 8.88 5.33
N PHE A 212 27.81 8.89 5.56
CA PHE A 212 27.20 9.58 6.71
C PHE A 212 26.99 8.70 7.93
N VAL A 213 26.66 7.44 7.73
CA VAL A 213 26.25 6.50 8.79
C VAL A 213 27.29 5.41 9.01
N GLY A 214 28.28 5.32 8.12
CA GLY A 214 29.25 4.22 8.11
C GLY A 214 28.72 2.95 7.43
N LEU A 215 29.56 1.91 7.42
CA LEU A 215 29.20 0.60 6.89
C LEU A 215 28.15 -0.04 7.78
N ARG A 216 27.19 -0.69 7.15
CA ARG A 216 26.07 -1.37 7.82
C ARG A 216 26.02 -2.83 7.43
N PRO A 217 25.52 -3.72 8.31
CA PRO A 217 25.37 -5.13 8.00
C PRO A 217 24.42 -5.31 6.80
N SER A 218 24.56 -6.44 6.10
CA SER A 218 23.72 -6.78 4.92
C SER A 218 22.23 -6.77 5.22
N SER A 219 21.84 -7.12 6.46
CA SER A 219 20.47 -7.03 6.97
C SER A 219 20.02 -5.60 7.30
N GLY A 220 20.92 -4.62 7.23
CA GLY A 220 20.59 -3.21 7.47
C GLY A 220 19.64 -2.64 6.41
N CYS A 221 18.78 -1.71 6.82
CA CYS A 221 17.80 -1.13 5.89
C CYS A 221 18.49 -0.35 4.77
N PHE A 222 18.01 -0.48 3.53
CA PHE A 222 18.55 0.26 2.39
C PHE A 222 18.26 1.76 2.48
N PHE A 223 17.06 2.13 2.93
CA PHE A 223 16.62 3.51 3.13
C PHE A 223 16.58 3.86 4.62
N PRO A 224 17.68 4.34 5.20
CA PRO A 224 17.70 4.77 6.59
C PRO A 224 17.05 6.15 6.76
N GLY A 225 16.43 6.34 7.91
CA GLY A 225 16.06 7.64 8.45
C GLY A 225 17.17 8.24 9.33
N PRO A 226 16.83 9.28 10.08
CA PRO A 226 17.74 9.81 11.10
C PRO A 226 18.21 8.71 12.06
N LYS A 227 19.46 8.78 12.49
CA LYS A 227 20.08 7.81 13.43
C LYS A 227 20.14 6.36 12.90
N GLY A 228 20.10 6.15 11.58
CA GLY A 228 20.23 4.82 10.97
C GLY A 228 18.98 3.92 11.04
N ALA A 229 17.94 4.32 11.76
CA ALA A 229 16.68 3.58 11.77
C ALA A 229 15.99 3.62 10.40
N ARG A 230 15.15 2.64 10.10
CA ARG A 230 14.41 2.56 8.84
C ARG A 230 13.55 3.81 8.61
N CYS A 231 13.56 4.34 7.38
CA CYS A 231 12.70 5.46 6.99
C CYS A 231 11.22 5.11 7.22
N THR A 232 10.48 6.02 7.86
CA THR A 232 9.06 5.80 8.15
C THR A 232 8.16 6.18 6.97
N LYS A 233 7.01 5.52 6.87
CA LYS A 233 5.97 5.87 5.89
C LYS A 233 5.53 7.34 6.01
N HIS A 234 5.50 7.87 7.23
CA HIS A 234 5.11 9.26 7.51
C HIS A 234 6.16 10.24 6.97
N ALA A 235 7.44 10.00 7.22
CA ALA A 235 8.53 10.86 6.74
C ALA A 235 8.58 10.89 5.20
N LEU A 236 8.37 9.74 4.54
CA LEU A 236 8.34 9.70 3.09
C LEU A 236 7.10 10.39 2.50
N ARG A 237 5.91 10.29 3.14
CA ARG A 237 4.70 11.05 2.75
C ARG A 237 4.92 12.55 2.84
N TYR A 238 5.61 13.01 3.88
CA TYR A 238 5.96 14.44 4.02
C TYR A 238 6.86 14.91 2.87
N SER A 239 7.91 14.13 2.53
CA SER A 239 8.80 14.46 1.41
C SER A 239 8.10 14.36 0.05
N PHE A 240 7.17 13.42 -0.12
CA PHE A 240 6.33 13.33 -1.31
C PHE A 240 5.54 14.62 -1.57
N ARG A 241 4.91 15.20 -0.54
CA ARG A 241 4.20 16.49 -0.67
C ARG A 241 5.15 17.61 -1.11
N LYS A 242 6.34 17.69 -0.53
CA LYS A 242 7.36 18.68 -0.94
C LYS A 242 7.75 18.51 -2.41
N VAL A 243 7.92 17.27 -2.86
CA VAL A 243 8.22 16.98 -4.27
C VAL A 243 7.05 17.37 -5.16
N LEU A 244 5.80 17.11 -4.79
CA LEU A 244 4.62 17.55 -5.55
C LEU A 244 4.59 19.08 -5.71
N THR A 245 4.83 19.81 -4.61
CA THR A 245 4.91 21.28 -4.64
C THR A 245 6.03 21.76 -5.57
N ALA A 246 7.23 21.18 -5.46
CA ALA A 246 8.38 21.55 -6.32
C ALA A 246 8.15 21.19 -7.80
N ALA A 247 7.36 20.17 -8.08
CA ALA A 247 6.96 19.76 -9.43
C ALA A 247 5.72 20.50 -9.94
N SER A 248 5.19 21.48 -9.19
CA SER A 248 3.96 22.21 -9.51
C SER A 248 2.74 21.28 -9.72
N ILE A 249 2.72 20.13 -9.04
CA ILE A 249 1.60 19.19 -9.09
C ILE A 249 0.65 19.48 -7.93
N PRO A 250 -0.62 19.86 -8.20
CA PRO A 250 -1.55 20.29 -7.15
C PRO A 250 -1.84 19.18 -6.14
N TRP A 251 -1.80 19.54 -4.85
CA TRP A 251 -2.26 18.72 -3.74
C TRP A 251 -3.33 19.47 -2.95
N LEU A 252 -4.58 19.08 -3.12
CA LEU A 252 -5.76 19.78 -2.61
C LEU A 252 -6.20 19.32 -1.22
N GLY A 253 -5.31 18.65 -0.48
CA GLY A 253 -5.61 18.16 0.87
C GLY A 253 -5.81 16.64 0.93
N VAL A 254 -6.14 16.15 2.14
CA VAL A 254 -6.35 14.72 2.39
C VAL A 254 -7.55 14.23 1.59
N GLY A 255 -7.35 13.19 0.78
CA GLY A 255 -8.39 12.60 -0.07
C GLY A 255 -8.66 13.34 -1.40
N LYS A 256 -8.04 14.50 -1.63
CA LYS A 256 -8.27 15.34 -2.82
C LYS A 256 -7.02 15.57 -3.68
N GLY A 257 -5.97 14.79 -3.52
CA GLY A 257 -4.73 14.98 -4.27
C GLY A 257 -3.99 13.67 -4.50
N PRO A 258 -2.85 13.72 -5.20
CA PRO A 258 -2.04 12.55 -5.46
C PRO A 258 -1.59 11.87 -4.17
N ARG A 259 -1.55 10.54 -4.18
CA ARG A 259 -1.07 9.70 -3.08
C ARG A 259 0.16 8.92 -3.53
N LEU A 260 0.97 8.47 -2.59
CA LEU A 260 2.12 7.61 -2.90
C LEU A 260 1.74 6.35 -3.70
N HIS A 261 0.53 5.84 -3.51
CA HIS A 261 0.07 4.66 -4.26
C HIS A 261 -0.27 4.98 -5.72
N ASP A 262 -0.57 6.24 -6.03
CA ASP A 262 -0.85 6.69 -7.39
C ASP A 262 0.40 6.66 -8.27
N LEU A 263 1.62 6.70 -7.68
CA LEU A 263 2.88 6.44 -8.39
C LEU A 263 2.90 5.04 -9.01
N ARG A 264 2.42 4.04 -8.29
CA ARG A 264 2.32 2.66 -8.78
C ARG A 264 1.25 2.52 -9.86
N HIS A 265 0.11 3.20 -9.71
CA HIS A 265 -0.92 3.24 -10.74
C HIS A 265 -0.40 3.91 -12.02
N SER A 266 0.31 5.02 -11.89
CA SER A 266 0.93 5.72 -13.02
C SER A 266 1.99 4.86 -13.71
N PHE A 267 2.86 4.18 -12.94
CA PHE A 267 3.81 3.22 -13.52
C PHE A 267 3.11 2.16 -14.36
N ALA A 268 2.06 1.53 -13.83
CA ALA A 268 1.33 0.47 -14.52
C ALA A 268 0.70 0.96 -15.83
N VAL A 269 0.01 2.11 -15.77
CA VAL A 269 -0.64 2.71 -16.94
C VAL A 269 0.40 3.16 -17.98
N HIS A 270 1.48 3.84 -17.55
CA HIS A 270 2.54 4.27 -18.48
C HIS A 270 3.24 3.09 -19.16
N ARG A 271 3.42 1.96 -18.43
CA ARG A 271 3.97 0.74 -19.02
C ARG A 271 3.05 0.14 -20.07
N MET A 272 1.74 0.14 -19.82
CA MET A 272 0.76 -0.36 -20.77
C MET A 272 0.66 0.55 -22.00
N ILE A 273 0.65 1.88 -21.83
CA ILE A 273 0.68 2.83 -22.94
C ILE A 273 1.93 2.62 -23.80
N LEU A 274 3.10 2.46 -23.17
CA LEU A 274 4.35 2.21 -23.90
C LEU A 274 4.28 0.91 -24.73
N TRP A 275 3.73 -0.17 -24.15
CA TRP A 275 3.56 -1.42 -24.90
C TRP A 275 2.57 -1.29 -26.06
N TYR A 276 1.48 -0.53 -25.86
CA TYR A 276 0.53 -0.24 -26.93
C TYR A 276 1.19 0.55 -28.06
N GLU A 277 1.94 1.60 -27.76
CA GLU A 277 2.70 2.40 -28.72
C GLU A 277 3.75 1.56 -29.50
N GLN A 278 4.26 0.50 -28.88
CA GLN A 278 5.17 -0.47 -29.51
C GLN A 278 4.44 -1.57 -30.29
N GLY A 279 3.13 -1.53 -30.43
CA GLY A 279 2.32 -2.53 -31.13
C GLY A 279 2.21 -3.88 -30.40
N ALA A 280 2.56 -3.93 -29.09
CA ALA A 280 2.49 -5.18 -28.34
C ALA A 280 1.04 -5.50 -27.95
N ASP A 281 0.68 -6.79 -27.97
CA ASP A 281 -0.60 -7.27 -27.46
C ASP A 281 -0.70 -7.07 -25.93
N LEU A 282 -1.58 -6.15 -25.49
CA LEU A 282 -1.80 -5.85 -24.09
C LEU A 282 -2.37 -7.04 -23.30
N GLY A 283 -3.15 -7.91 -23.96
CA GLY A 283 -3.72 -9.10 -23.32
C GLY A 283 -2.62 -10.04 -22.84
N SER A 284 -1.61 -10.28 -23.68
CA SER A 284 -0.45 -11.12 -23.33
C SER A 284 0.51 -10.46 -22.32
N LYS A 285 0.59 -9.12 -22.31
CA LYS A 285 1.48 -8.37 -21.40
C LYS A 285 0.90 -8.14 -20.00
N LEU A 286 -0.42 -8.17 -19.86
CA LEU A 286 -1.08 -7.92 -18.56
C LEU A 286 -0.71 -8.93 -17.46
N PRO A 287 -0.63 -10.25 -17.70
CA PRO A 287 -0.14 -11.22 -16.72
C PRO A 287 1.28 -10.96 -16.26
N LEU A 288 2.16 -10.53 -17.17
CA LEU A 288 3.55 -10.17 -16.87
C LEU A 288 3.60 -8.95 -15.93
N LEU A 289 2.80 -7.92 -16.23
CA LEU A 289 2.68 -6.74 -15.36
C LEU A 289 2.11 -7.11 -13.99
N ALA A 290 1.10 -7.98 -13.94
CA ALA A 290 0.52 -8.48 -12.70
C ALA A 290 1.56 -9.19 -11.82
N THR A 291 2.35 -10.07 -12.42
CA THR A 291 3.44 -10.79 -11.75
C THR A 291 4.52 -9.83 -11.26
N TYR A 292 4.97 -8.92 -12.13
CA TYR A 292 5.96 -7.90 -11.79
C TYR A 292 5.51 -7.04 -10.59
N LEU A 293 4.27 -6.58 -10.63
CA LEU A 293 3.68 -5.80 -9.55
C LEU A 293 3.36 -6.64 -8.28
N GLY A 294 3.31 -7.97 -8.38
CA GLY A 294 2.90 -8.85 -7.29
C GLY A 294 1.41 -8.72 -6.97
N HIS A 295 0.56 -8.74 -8.00
CA HIS A 295 -0.88 -8.87 -7.85
C HIS A 295 -1.26 -10.33 -7.67
N VAL A 296 -2.13 -10.61 -6.69
CA VAL A 296 -2.61 -11.97 -6.40
C VAL A 296 -3.74 -12.38 -7.34
N SER A 297 -4.49 -11.40 -7.83
CA SER A 297 -5.57 -11.65 -8.81
C SER A 297 -5.42 -10.73 -10.01
N LEU A 298 -5.71 -11.28 -11.19
CA LEU A 298 -5.75 -10.54 -12.45
C LEU A 298 -6.77 -9.41 -12.43
N SER A 299 -7.86 -9.53 -11.66
CA SER A 299 -8.87 -8.47 -11.50
C SER A 299 -8.28 -7.16 -10.97
N SER A 300 -7.23 -7.23 -10.14
CA SER A 300 -6.49 -6.04 -9.69
C SER A 300 -5.73 -5.35 -10.82
N SER A 301 -5.41 -6.07 -11.90
CA SER A 301 -4.70 -5.55 -13.07
C SER A 301 -5.66 -5.14 -14.19
N GLN A 302 -6.83 -5.77 -14.28
CA GLN A 302 -7.89 -5.39 -15.23
C GLN A 302 -8.37 -3.94 -15.05
N HIS A 303 -8.27 -3.41 -13.83
CA HIS A 303 -8.55 -2.00 -13.56
C HIS A 303 -7.64 -1.07 -14.36
N TYR A 304 -6.40 -1.47 -14.63
CA TYR A 304 -5.47 -0.69 -15.45
C TYR A 304 -5.83 -0.70 -16.93
N LEU A 305 -6.42 -1.79 -17.45
CA LEU A 305 -6.93 -1.82 -18.84
C LEU A 305 -7.97 -0.72 -19.06
N ARG A 306 -8.98 -0.63 -18.18
CA ARG A 306 -9.99 0.43 -18.27
C ARG A 306 -9.39 1.83 -18.23
N LEU A 307 -8.45 2.07 -17.30
CA LEU A 307 -7.76 3.36 -17.21
C LEU A 307 -6.92 3.67 -18.46
N THR A 308 -6.41 2.63 -19.13
CA THR A 308 -5.63 2.78 -20.37
C THR A 308 -6.57 3.05 -21.56
N GLU A 309 -7.69 2.35 -21.65
CA GLU A 309 -8.72 2.58 -22.67
C GLU A 309 -9.27 4.00 -22.62
N ASP A 310 -9.60 4.50 -21.41
CA ASP A 310 -10.06 5.89 -21.21
C ASP A 310 -8.99 6.91 -21.65
N LEU A 311 -7.72 6.67 -21.33
CA LEU A 311 -6.61 7.52 -21.73
C LEU A 311 -6.33 7.45 -23.23
N LEU A 312 -6.40 6.26 -23.83
CA LEU A 312 -6.21 6.09 -25.28
C LEU A 312 -7.36 6.70 -26.05
N GLY A 313 -8.60 6.57 -25.58
CA GLY A 313 -9.76 7.24 -26.18
C GLY A 313 -9.63 8.76 -26.16
N GLU A 314 -9.10 9.35 -25.10
CA GLU A 314 -8.81 10.78 -25.02
C GLU A 314 -7.66 11.20 -25.94
N ILE A 315 -6.59 10.41 -26.02
CA ILE A 315 -5.46 10.62 -26.93
C ILE A 315 -5.94 10.54 -28.38
N THR A 316 -6.76 9.55 -28.73
CA THR A 316 -7.31 9.37 -30.08
C THR A 316 -8.22 10.54 -30.46
N ARG A 317 -9.11 10.99 -29.55
CA ARG A 317 -9.97 12.17 -29.78
C ARG A 317 -9.15 13.44 -30.02
N ARG A 318 -8.12 13.68 -29.21
CA ARG A 318 -7.21 14.83 -29.37
C ARG A 318 -6.39 14.74 -30.66
N TYR A 319 -5.98 13.54 -31.03
CA TYR A 319 -5.27 13.32 -32.30
C TYR A 319 -6.20 13.58 -33.50
N GLN A 320 -7.41 13.02 -33.48
CA GLN A 320 -8.41 13.25 -34.53
C GLN A 320 -8.83 14.72 -34.62
N SER A 321 -9.02 15.43 -33.51
CA SER A 321 -9.36 16.86 -33.54
C SER A 321 -8.22 17.75 -34.06
N ARG A 322 -6.95 17.31 -33.92
CA ARG A 322 -5.77 18.09 -34.32
C ARG A 322 -5.27 17.74 -35.73
N PHE A 323 -5.46 16.51 -36.15
CA PHE A 323 -4.89 15.95 -37.38
C PHE A 323 -5.91 15.24 -38.27
N GLY A 324 -7.17 15.11 -37.88
CA GLY A 324 -8.21 14.42 -38.64
C GLY A 324 -8.44 15.01 -40.05
N HIS A 325 -8.18 16.31 -40.21
CA HIS A 325 -8.24 16.97 -41.50
C HIS A 325 -7.10 16.61 -42.49
N LEU A 326 -6.09 15.87 -42.03
CA LEU A 326 -4.97 15.41 -42.85
C LEU A 326 -5.17 13.98 -43.36
N ILE A 327 -6.26 13.30 -43.02
CA ILE A 327 -6.54 11.89 -43.32
C ILE A 327 -7.74 11.73 -44.27
N THR A 328 -8.30 12.83 -44.74
CA THR A 328 -9.35 12.84 -45.79
C THR A 328 -8.77 13.00 -47.16
#